data_1c25585cef69fe6cc2a2872fac782046
#
_entry.id   1c25585cef69fe6cc2a2872fac782046
#
_cell.length_a   1.000
_cell.length_b   1.000
_cell.length_c   1.000
_cell.angle_alpha   90.00
_cell.angle_beta   90.00
_cell.angle_gamma   90.00
#
_symmetry.space_group_name_H-M   'P 1'
#
loop_
_entity.id
_entity.type
_entity.pdbx_description
1 polymer ?
#
loop_
_entity_poly.entity_id
_entity_poly.type
_entity_poly.pdbx_seq_one_letter_code
_entity_poly.pdbx_strand_id
1 'polypeptide(L)'
;IARLRRAIELLGALPETPERHRQELEIRMALAPMLMTTRGYAAPEAEEEYARAEQLCRRSAEDREIFSALLGRSGPALLMARTALATELAEESLRLAQRRGAQRYLAHAESSVGITTFWQGRLESAVAHLEAGRDAYAAIDRMPANAWLAHDPGAAGRAYAAWAYWLLGRPDQARDESREAVALARRLHHPFSLAFAL
;
A
#
# COMPACT_ATOMS: atom_id res chain seq x y z
N ILE A 1 -14.39 11.81 -8.76
CA ILE A 1 -13.51 11.51 -9.90
C ILE A 1 -13.57 12.66 -10.89
N ALA A 2 -14.72 12.98 -11.52
CA ALA A 2 -14.82 13.99 -12.56
C ALA A 2 -14.25 15.36 -12.14
N ARG A 3 -14.60 15.83 -10.93
CA ARG A 3 -14.08 17.10 -10.39
C ARG A 3 -12.56 17.10 -10.22
N LEU A 4 -11.97 16.00 -9.75
CA LEU A 4 -10.52 15.89 -9.58
C LEU A 4 -9.80 15.87 -10.93
N ARG A 5 -10.33 15.15 -11.93
CA ARG A 5 -9.79 15.19 -13.29
C ARG A 5 -9.84 16.60 -13.88
N ARG A 6 -10.97 17.30 -13.71
CA ARG A 6 -11.08 18.68 -14.17
C ARG A 6 -10.11 19.62 -13.49
N ALA A 7 -9.84 19.42 -12.19
CA ALA A 7 -8.82 20.17 -11.45
C ALA A 7 -7.41 19.92 -12.00
N ILE A 8 -7.05 18.69 -12.33
CA ILE A 8 -5.76 18.36 -12.98
C ILE A 8 -5.63 19.06 -14.35
N GLU A 9 -6.69 19.04 -15.16
CA GLU A 9 -6.69 19.74 -16.46
C GLU A 9 -6.45 21.26 -16.28
N LEU A 10 -7.13 21.89 -15.32
CA LEU A 10 -6.97 23.31 -15.05
C LEU A 10 -5.56 23.63 -14.53
N LEU A 11 -5.00 22.80 -13.65
CA LEU A 11 -3.61 22.93 -13.20
C LEU A 11 -2.63 22.82 -14.37
N GLY A 12 -2.94 21.95 -15.36
CA GLY A 12 -2.11 21.78 -16.56
C GLY A 12 -1.98 23.06 -17.41
N ALA A 13 -2.94 23.98 -17.33
CA ALA A 13 -2.92 25.26 -18.02
C ALA A 13 -2.12 26.34 -17.28
N LEU A 14 -1.71 26.11 -16.02
CA LEU A 14 -0.93 27.06 -15.23
C LEU A 14 0.59 26.86 -15.44
N PRO A 15 1.42 27.91 -15.21
CA PRO A 15 2.87 27.79 -15.25
C PRO A 15 3.38 26.69 -14.31
N GLU A 16 4.48 26.05 -14.67
CA GLU A 16 5.14 25.06 -13.83
C GLU A 16 5.82 25.72 -12.62
N THR A 17 5.21 25.59 -11.46
CA THR A 17 5.71 26.09 -10.18
C THR A 17 5.72 24.97 -9.13
N PRO A 18 6.55 25.06 -8.08
CA PRO A 18 6.52 24.08 -6.98
C PRO A 18 5.15 23.96 -6.34
N GLU A 19 4.41 25.06 -6.24
CA GLU A 19 3.05 25.08 -5.68
C GLU A 19 2.07 24.30 -6.56
N ARG A 20 2.10 24.51 -7.88
CA ARG A 20 1.30 23.75 -8.83
C ARG A 20 1.61 22.24 -8.73
N HIS A 21 2.89 21.85 -8.64
CA HIS A 21 3.29 20.45 -8.53
C HIS A 21 2.76 19.82 -7.24
N ARG A 22 2.78 20.54 -6.12
CA ARG A 22 2.19 20.07 -4.86
C ARG A 22 0.69 19.87 -4.96
N GLN A 23 -0.04 20.82 -5.51
CA GLN A 23 -1.48 20.71 -5.72
C GLN A 23 -1.83 19.55 -6.67
N GLU A 24 -1.10 19.39 -7.75
CA GLU A 24 -1.27 18.27 -8.69
C GLU A 24 -1.05 16.93 -7.96
N LEU A 25 0.01 16.82 -7.15
CA LEU A 25 0.31 15.64 -6.37
C LEU A 25 -0.84 15.28 -5.41
N GLU A 26 -1.32 16.23 -4.63
CA GLU A 26 -2.45 16.02 -3.70
C GLU A 26 -3.70 15.49 -4.42
N ILE A 27 -4.03 16.06 -5.56
CA ILE A 27 -5.20 15.65 -6.35
C ILE A 27 -5.02 14.24 -6.91
N ARG A 28 -3.85 13.88 -7.44
CA ARG A 28 -3.57 12.55 -7.97
C ARG A 28 -3.57 11.48 -6.88
N MET A 29 -2.99 11.78 -5.73
CA MET A 29 -3.01 10.90 -4.55
C MET A 29 -4.42 10.67 -4.00
N ALA A 30 -5.33 11.63 -4.17
CA ALA A 30 -6.74 11.46 -3.83
C ALA A 30 -7.52 10.70 -4.92
N LEU A 31 -7.18 10.88 -6.20
CA LEU A 31 -7.88 10.29 -7.33
C LEU A 31 -7.60 8.79 -7.48
N ALA A 32 -6.34 8.37 -7.31
CA ALA A 32 -5.93 6.99 -7.54
C ALA A 32 -6.73 5.96 -6.69
N PRO A 33 -6.87 6.09 -5.36
CA PRO A 33 -7.66 5.15 -4.57
C PRO A 33 -9.16 5.18 -4.92
N MET A 34 -9.70 6.32 -5.37
CA MET A 34 -11.07 6.40 -5.86
C MET A 34 -11.27 5.61 -7.16
N LEU A 35 -10.27 5.60 -8.04
CA LEU A 35 -10.28 4.78 -9.25
C LEU A 35 -10.21 3.29 -8.89
N MET A 36 -9.36 2.90 -7.93
CA MET A 36 -9.28 1.52 -7.45
C MET A 36 -10.61 1.02 -6.89
N THR A 37 -11.30 1.82 -6.10
CA THR A 37 -12.58 1.43 -5.48
C THR A 37 -13.74 1.39 -6.47
N THR A 38 -13.72 2.19 -7.53
CA THR A 38 -14.85 2.31 -8.48
C THR A 38 -14.65 1.52 -9.77
N ARG A 39 -13.41 1.25 -10.16
CA ARG A 39 -13.06 0.56 -11.43
C ARG A 39 -12.33 -0.76 -11.23
N GLY A 40 -12.02 -1.10 -9.98
CA GLY A 40 -11.26 -2.28 -9.61
C GLY A 40 -9.83 -1.96 -9.20
N TYR A 41 -9.30 -2.80 -8.34
CA TYR A 41 -7.99 -2.60 -7.70
C TYR A 41 -6.83 -2.55 -8.72
N ALA A 42 -6.95 -3.27 -9.84
CA ALA A 42 -5.99 -3.31 -10.94
C ALA A 42 -6.31 -2.33 -12.07
N ALA A 43 -7.13 -1.28 -11.81
CA ALA A 43 -7.47 -0.30 -12.84
C ALA A 43 -6.20 0.40 -13.38
N PRO A 44 -5.91 0.34 -14.69
CA PRO A 44 -4.73 0.97 -15.27
C PRO A 44 -4.64 2.47 -14.98
N GLU A 45 -5.79 3.14 -14.96
CA GLU A 45 -5.86 4.57 -14.68
C GLU A 45 -5.41 4.91 -13.25
N ALA A 46 -5.60 4.02 -12.28
CA ALA A 46 -5.11 4.22 -10.92
C ALA A 46 -3.58 4.10 -10.87
N GLU A 47 -3.00 3.15 -11.59
CA GLU A 47 -1.55 2.99 -11.71
C GLU A 47 -0.92 4.22 -12.38
N GLU A 48 -1.53 4.75 -13.44
CA GLU A 48 -1.08 5.97 -14.12
C GLU A 48 -1.06 7.18 -13.18
N GLU A 49 -2.10 7.35 -12.35
CA GLU A 49 -2.15 8.45 -11.38
C GLU A 49 -1.07 8.32 -10.31
N TYR A 50 -0.83 7.12 -9.77
CA TYR A 50 0.26 6.89 -8.83
C TYR A 50 1.64 7.04 -9.47
N ALA A 51 1.84 6.59 -10.72
CA ALA A 51 3.09 6.77 -11.44
C ALA A 51 3.41 8.25 -11.66
N ARG A 52 2.39 9.04 -12.01
CA ARG A 52 2.56 10.49 -12.17
C ARG A 52 2.81 11.18 -10.82
N ALA A 53 2.12 10.77 -9.78
CA ALA A 53 2.36 11.24 -8.42
C ALA A 53 3.81 10.98 -7.98
N GLU A 54 4.35 9.77 -8.22
CA GLU A 54 5.74 9.45 -7.93
C GLU A 54 6.73 10.36 -8.68
N GLN A 55 6.50 10.61 -9.98
CA GLN A 55 7.35 11.52 -10.75
C GLN A 55 7.37 12.94 -10.17
N LEU A 56 6.23 13.44 -9.71
CA LEU A 56 6.11 14.75 -9.06
C LEU A 56 6.86 14.75 -7.72
N CYS A 57 6.71 13.71 -6.90
CA CYS A 57 7.41 13.56 -5.62
C CYS A 57 8.93 13.55 -5.79
N ARG A 58 9.45 12.83 -6.79
CA ARG A 58 10.90 12.77 -7.06
C ARG A 58 11.50 14.14 -7.41
N ARG A 59 10.68 15.09 -7.88
CA ARG A 59 11.08 16.47 -8.17
C ARG A 59 11.03 17.39 -6.94
N SER A 60 10.10 17.16 -6.01
CA SER A 60 9.81 18.02 -4.86
C SER A 60 10.38 17.54 -3.52
N ALA A 61 10.93 16.33 -3.47
CA ALA A 61 11.75 15.74 -2.40
C ALA A 61 11.14 15.59 -1.00
N GLU A 62 9.83 15.36 -0.84
CA GLU A 62 9.31 14.91 0.44
C GLU A 62 9.14 13.36 0.44
N ASP A 63 9.99 12.69 1.25
CA ASP A 63 10.00 11.22 1.37
C ASP A 63 8.63 10.61 1.72
N ARG A 64 7.75 11.35 2.41
CA ARG A 64 6.41 10.87 2.78
C ARG A 64 5.54 10.59 1.56
N GLU A 65 5.55 11.51 0.62
CA GLU A 65 4.75 11.42 -0.59
C GLU A 65 5.32 10.37 -1.54
N ILE A 66 6.66 10.31 -1.65
CA ILE A 66 7.34 9.24 -2.39
C ILE A 66 6.92 7.88 -1.84
N PHE A 67 6.98 7.69 -0.52
CA PHE A 67 6.59 6.45 0.14
C PHE A 67 5.15 6.04 -0.20
N SER A 68 4.21 6.99 -0.12
CA SER A 68 2.80 6.73 -0.40
C SER A 68 2.56 6.38 -1.88
N ALA A 69 3.27 7.02 -2.80
CA ALA A 69 3.18 6.73 -4.23
C ALA A 69 3.75 5.35 -4.58
N LEU A 70 4.89 4.97 -4.00
CA LEU A 70 5.51 3.65 -4.18
C LEU A 70 4.57 2.54 -3.72
N LEU A 71 4.01 2.65 -2.52
CA LEU A 71 3.05 1.67 -1.99
C LEU A 71 1.77 1.62 -2.81
N GLY A 72 1.24 2.79 -3.21
CA GLY A 72 0.05 2.87 -4.04
C GLY A 72 0.20 2.18 -5.40
N ARG A 73 1.41 2.15 -5.97
CA ARG A 73 1.73 1.45 -7.22
C ARG A 73 2.00 -0.04 -7.04
N SER A 74 2.62 -0.44 -5.93
CA SER A 74 3.05 -1.83 -5.70
C SER A 74 1.90 -2.82 -5.80
N GLY A 75 0.76 -2.54 -5.15
CA GLY A 75 -0.42 -3.40 -5.17
C GLY A 75 -1.02 -3.59 -6.58
N PRO A 76 -1.38 -2.52 -7.30
CA PRO A 76 -1.85 -2.63 -8.69
C PRO A 76 -0.84 -3.33 -9.62
N ALA A 77 0.45 -3.03 -9.51
CA ALA A 77 1.48 -3.69 -10.31
C ALA A 77 1.48 -5.22 -10.09
N LEU A 78 1.33 -5.65 -8.83
CA LEU A 78 1.25 -7.07 -8.49
C LEU A 78 0.01 -7.73 -9.12
N LEU A 79 -1.15 -7.11 -9.02
CA LEU A 79 -2.40 -7.63 -9.59
C LEU A 79 -2.42 -7.65 -11.12
N MET A 80 -1.64 -6.78 -11.76
CA MET A 80 -1.39 -6.80 -13.20
C MET A 80 -0.28 -7.78 -13.63
N ALA A 81 0.14 -8.68 -12.72
CA ALA A 81 1.23 -9.63 -12.93
C ALA A 81 2.59 -8.98 -13.28
N ARG A 82 2.78 -7.71 -12.98
CA ARG A 82 4.08 -7.01 -13.11
C ARG A 82 4.91 -7.25 -11.85
N THR A 83 5.20 -8.50 -11.54
CA THR A 83 5.81 -8.91 -10.26
C THR A 83 7.17 -8.27 -10.01
N ALA A 84 8.00 -8.12 -11.04
CA ALA A 84 9.30 -7.46 -10.92
C ALA A 84 9.14 -6.00 -10.47
N LEU A 85 8.25 -5.23 -11.11
CA LEU A 85 7.97 -3.85 -10.73
C LEU A 85 7.38 -3.77 -9.32
N ALA A 86 6.43 -4.64 -8.98
CA ALA A 86 5.82 -4.66 -7.66
C ALA A 86 6.87 -4.88 -6.55
N THR A 87 7.83 -5.79 -6.79
CA THR A 87 8.92 -6.06 -5.85
C THR A 87 9.86 -4.86 -5.72
N GLU A 88 10.27 -4.27 -6.84
CA GLU A 88 11.13 -3.07 -6.84
C GLU A 88 10.52 -1.93 -6.02
N LEU A 89 9.23 -1.64 -6.26
CA LEU A 89 8.49 -0.59 -5.55
C LEU A 89 8.35 -0.89 -4.04
N ALA A 90 8.07 -2.15 -3.68
CA ALA A 90 7.95 -2.58 -2.30
C ALA A 90 9.31 -2.47 -1.55
N GLU A 91 10.39 -2.95 -2.17
CA GLU A 91 11.74 -2.87 -1.60
C GLU A 91 12.23 -1.41 -1.49
N GLU A 92 11.94 -0.54 -2.48
CA GLU A 92 12.27 0.87 -2.39
C GLU A 92 11.51 1.54 -1.24
N SER A 93 10.22 1.22 -1.06
CA SER A 93 9.44 1.71 0.07
C SER A 93 10.00 1.24 1.41
N LEU A 94 10.51 0.00 1.50
CA LEU A 94 11.13 -0.53 2.71
C LEU A 94 12.45 0.17 3.02
N ARG A 95 13.31 0.38 2.03
CA ARG A 95 14.54 1.17 2.20
C ARG A 95 14.26 2.58 2.71
N LEU A 96 13.20 3.21 2.20
CA LEU A 96 12.79 4.55 2.65
C LEU A 96 12.25 4.52 4.09
N ALA A 97 11.43 3.52 4.44
CA ALA A 97 10.90 3.32 5.78
C ALA A 97 12.01 3.10 6.81
N GLN A 98 13.01 2.28 6.48
CA GLN A 98 14.17 2.01 7.32
C GLN A 98 15.00 3.27 7.60
N ARG A 99 15.26 4.09 6.57
CA ARG A 99 15.97 5.36 6.77
C ARG A 99 15.23 6.32 7.71
N ARG A 100 13.90 6.31 7.67
CA ARG A 100 13.06 7.17 8.54
C ARG A 100 12.87 6.62 9.95
N GLY A 101 12.99 5.32 10.15
CA GLY A 101 12.83 4.66 11.46
C GLY A 101 11.43 4.77 12.07
N ALA A 102 10.42 5.20 11.30
CA ALA A 102 9.08 5.38 11.82
C ALA A 102 8.24 4.10 11.64
N GLN A 103 7.72 3.56 12.73
CA GLN A 103 7.02 2.28 12.78
C GLN A 103 5.87 2.16 11.77
N ARG A 104 5.11 3.25 11.56
CA ARG A 104 4.01 3.26 10.58
C ARG A 104 4.47 3.00 9.14
N TYR A 105 5.66 3.51 8.75
CA TYR A 105 6.23 3.24 7.42
C TYR A 105 6.74 1.82 7.32
N LEU A 106 7.39 1.32 8.39
CA LEU A 106 7.86 -0.06 8.45
C LEU A 106 6.71 -1.05 8.37
N ALA A 107 5.61 -0.83 9.10
CA ALA A 107 4.44 -1.69 9.06
C ALA A 107 3.87 -1.83 7.63
N HIS A 108 3.76 -0.74 6.89
CA HIS A 108 3.27 -0.77 5.51
C HIS A 108 4.28 -1.41 4.55
N ALA A 109 5.54 -1.02 4.64
CA ALA A 109 6.57 -1.48 3.71
C ALA A 109 6.87 -2.97 3.87
N GLU A 110 7.03 -3.44 5.10
CA GLU A 110 7.24 -4.85 5.41
C GLU A 110 6.05 -5.71 4.95
N SER A 111 4.81 -5.25 5.19
CA SER A 111 3.63 -5.94 4.66
C SER A 111 3.64 -5.99 3.13
N SER A 112 4.02 -4.90 2.45
CA SER A 112 4.08 -4.85 0.99
C SER A 112 5.14 -5.81 0.42
N VAL A 113 6.34 -5.83 1.02
CA VAL A 113 7.41 -6.79 0.64
C VAL A 113 6.96 -8.22 0.91
N GLY A 114 6.37 -8.50 2.07
CA GLY A 114 5.85 -9.83 2.41
C GLY A 114 4.80 -10.31 1.41
N ILE A 115 3.87 -9.44 1.02
CA ILE A 115 2.84 -9.75 0.02
C ILE A 115 3.46 -10.04 -1.36
N THR A 116 4.37 -9.21 -1.84
CA THR A 116 5.02 -9.45 -3.15
C THR A 116 5.86 -10.72 -3.13
N THR A 117 6.54 -11.01 -2.04
CA THR A 117 7.35 -12.21 -1.81
C THR A 117 6.49 -13.47 -1.74
N PHE A 118 5.29 -13.38 -1.14
CA PHE A 118 4.31 -14.46 -1.13
C PHE A 118 3.91 -14.88 -2.56
N TRP A 119 3.57 -13.90 -3.41
CA TRP A 119 3.18 -14.16 -4.80
C TRP A 119 4.33 -14.67 -5.68
N GLN A 120 5.57 -14.52 -5.22
CA GLN A 120 6.75 -15.17 -5.84
C GLN A 120 6.96 -16.61 -5.37
N GLY A 121 6.12 -17.13 -4.47
CA GLY A 121 6.26 -18.47 -3.90
C GLY A 121 7.34 -18.61 -2.84
N ARG A 122 7.99 -17.52 -2.42
CA ARG A 122 9.04 -17.51 -1.39
C ARG A 122 8.42 -17.40 0.01
N LEU A 123 7.69 -18.45 0.41
CA LEU A 123 6.76 -18.41 1.54
C LEU A 123 7.44 -18.12 2.89
N GLU A 124 8.60 -18.73 3.18
CA GLU A 124 9.33 -18.48 4.43
C GLU A 124 9.81 -17.02 4.53
N SER A 125 10.32 -16.48 3.43
CA SER A 125 10.72 -15.06 3.37
C SER A 125 9.50 -14.14 3.49
N ALA A 126 8.37 -14.52 2.89
CA ALA A 126 7.12 -13.76 3.01
C ALA A 126 6.66 -13.69 4.47
N VAL A 127 6.67 -14.83 5.19
CA VAL A 127 6.32 -14.88 6.61
C VAL A 127 7.22 -13.96 7.42
N ALA A 128 8.54 -13.99 7.20
CA ALA A 128 9.47 -13.13 7.94
C ALA A 128 9.14 -11.64 7.81
N HIS A 129 8.86 -11.18 6.58
CA HIS A 129 8.46 -9.79 6.33
C HIS A 129 7.08 -9.46 6.92
N LEU A 130 6.10 -10.37 6.79
CA LEU A 130 4.76 -10.16 7.34
C LEU A 130 4.76 -10.11 8.87
N GLU A 131 5.59 -10.90 9.53
CA GLU A 131 5.82 -10.84 10.98
C GLU A 131 6.49 -9.53 11.38
N ALA A 132 7.53 -9.10 10.69
CA ALA A 132 8.16 -7.80 10.92
C ALA A 132 7.18 -6.64 10.75
N GLY A 133 6.33 -6.69 9.73
CA GLY A 133 5.26 -5.72 9.52
C GLY A 133 4.22 -5.71 10.64
N ARG A 134 3.83 -6.89 11.13
CA ARG A 134 2.94 -7.07 12.29
C ARG A 134 3.54 -6.45 13.56
N ASP A 135 4.82 -6.71 13.83
CA ASP A 135 5.50 -6.23 15.01
C ASP A 135 5.66 -4.69 14.97
N ALA A 136 6.01 -4.15 13.80
CA ALA A 136 6.01 -2.70 13.58
C ALA A 136 4.62 -2.09 13.77
N TYR A 137 3.56 -2.76 13.31
CA TYR A 137 2.17 -2.33 13.48
C TYR A 137 1.76 -2.31 14.96
N ALA A 138 2.13 -3.34 15.72
CA ALA A 138 1.83 -3.44 17.15
C ALA A 138 2.49 -2.35 18.00
N ALA A 139 3.61 -1.78 17.52
CA ALA A 139 4.30 -0.67 18.18
C ALA A 139 3.65 0.70 17.96
N ILE A 140 2.50 0.76 17.27
CA ILE A 140 1.80 2.01 16.96
C ILE A 140 0.54 2.11 17.82
N ASP A 141 0.43 3.12 18.68
CA ASP A 141 -0.75 3.36 19.52
C ASP A 141 -2.02 3.57 18.69
N ARG A 142 -1.89 4.27 17.57
CA ARG A 142 -3.00 4.53 16.64
C ARG A 142 -2.48 4.67 15.21
N MET A 143 -2.86 3.73 14.34
CA MET A 143 -2.62 3.88 12.92
C MET A 143 -3.51 5.01 12.38
N PRO A 144 -2.92 6.06 11.76
CA PRO A 144 -3.72 7.07 11.08
C PRO A 144 -4.53 6.43 9.96
N ALA A 145 -5.79 6.86 9.79
CA ALA A 145 -6.58 6.46 8.63
C ALA A 145 -5.84 6.92 7.36
N ASN A 146 -5.23 5.97 6.65
CA ASN A 146 -4.54 6.27 5.41
C ASN A 146 -5.55 6.27 4.27
N ALA A 147 -6.04 7.45 3.91
CA ALA A 147 -6.93 7.62 2.77
C ALA A 147 -6.31 7.18 1.41
N TRP A 148 -5.01 6.87 1.40
CA TRP A 148 -4.25 6.54 0.18
C TRP A 148 -4.07 5.05 -0.08
N LEU A 149 -4.42 4.19 0.88
CA LEU A 149 -4.33 2.75 0.74
C LEU A 149 -5.71 2.13 0.93
N ALA A 150 -6.05 1.21 0.06
CA ALA A 150 -7.37 0.58 0.05
C ALA A 150 -7.60 -0.33 1.25
N HIS A 151 -6.54 -0.79 1.93
CA HIS A 151 -6.63 -1.70 3.07
C HIS A 151 -5.66 -1.29 4.19
N ASP A 152 -5.99 -1.73 5.39
CA ASP A 152 -5.10 -1.61 6.55
C ASP A 152 -3.94 -2.62 6.46
N PRO A 153 -2.67 -2.20 6.68
CA PRO A 153 -1.51 -3.08 6.53
C PRO A 153 -1.47 -4.21 7.56
N GLY A 154 -1.97 -3.96 8.77
CA GLY A 154 -2.04 -4.98 9.81
C GLY A 154 -3.04 -6.09 9.47
N ALA A 155 -4.22 -5.73 8.97
CA ALA A 155 -5.22 -6.71 8.54
C ALA A 155 -4.78 -7.49 7.30
N ALA A 156 -4.24 -6.79 6.28
CA ALA A 156 -3.78 -7.44 5.06
C ALA A 156 -2.55 -8.32 5.31
N GLY A 157 -1.56 -7.82 6.08
CA GLY A 157 -0.37 -8.60 6.41
C GLY A 157 -0.71 -9.91 7.13
N ARG A 158 -1.64 -9.88 8.09
CA ARG A 158 -2.10 -11.09 8.78
C ARG A 158 -2.85 -12.05 7.86
N ALA A 159 -3.69 -11.56 6.95
CA ALA A 159 -4.40 -12.41 6.00
C ALA A 159 -3.42 -13.15 5.08
N TYR A 160 -2.40 -12.46 4.56
CA TYR A 160 -1.36 -13.10 3.76
C TYR A 160 -0.46 -14.03 4.59
N ALA A 161 -0.17 -13.70 5.84
CA ALA A 161 0.56 -14.59 6.75
C ALA A 161 -0.24 -15.89 6.99
N ALA A 162 -1.55 -15.80 7.17
CA ALA A 162 -2.41 -16.97 7.29
C ALA A 162 -2.31 -17.89 6.06
N TRP A 163 -2.37 -17.33 4.85
CA TRP A 163 -2.20 -18.11 3.62
C TRP A 163 -0.79 -18.71 3.50
N ALA A 164 0.24 -17.95 3.84
CA ALA A 164 1.62 -18.45 3.82
C ALA A 164 1.83 -19.59 4.81
N TYR A 165 1.36 -19.47 6.05
CA TYR A 165 1.41 -20.53 7.04
C TYR A 165 0.65 -21.78 6.61
N TRP A 166 -0.55 -21.61 6.02
CA TRP A 166 -1.32 -22.74 5.50
C TRP A 166 -0.52 -23.52 4.44
N LEU A 167 0.06 -22.81 3.48
CA LEU A 167 0.86 -23.42 2.41
C LEU A 167 2.17 -24.08 2.92
N LEU A 168 2.69 -23.59 4.05
CA LEU A 168 3.86 -24.16 4.73
C LEU A 168 3.51 -25.34 5.65
N GLY A 169 2.24 -25.78 5.72
CA GLY A 169 1.80 -26.88 6.58
C GLY A 169 1.73 -26.50 8.05
N ARG A 170 1.51 -25.24 8.38
CA ARG A 170 1.40 -24.70 9.75
C ARG A 170 -0.05 -24.23 10.03
N PRO A 171 -1.05 -25.17 10.10
CA PRO A 171 -2.48 -24.81 10.10
C PRO A 171 -2.93 -24.06 11.36
N ASP A 172 -2.29 -24.29 12.52
CA ASP A 172 -2.65 -23.60 13.75
C ASP A 172 -2.27 -22.11 13.67
N GLN A 173 -1.05 -21.80 13.20
CA GLN A 173 -0.61 -20.42 12.98
C GLN A 173 -1.48 -19.74 11.90
N ALA A 174 -1.80 -20.44 10.83
CA ALA A 174 -2.70 -19.94 9.79
C ALA A 174 -4.07 -19.52 10.35
N ARG A 175 -4.67 -20.38 11.18
CA ARG A 175 -5.97 -20.12 11.82
C ARG A 175 -5.91 -18.93 12.77
N ASP A 176 -4.85 -18.81 13.56
CA ASP A 176 -4.72 -17.73 14.53
C ASP A 176 -4.52 -16.38 13.82
N GLU A 177 -3.68 -16.30 12.79
CA GLU A 177 -3.50 -15.07 12.00
C GLU A 177 -4.78 -14.69 11.24
N SER A 178 -5.53 -15.67 10.70
CA SER A 178 -6.81 -15.40 10.04
C SER A 178 -7.83 -14.80 11.01
N ARG A 179 -7.96 -15.35 12.22
CA ARG A 179 -8.87 -14.83 13.25
C ARG A 179 -8.51 -13.41 13.66
N GLU A 180 -7.21 -13.15 13.88
CA GLU A 180 -6.72 -11.83 14.23
C GLU A 180 -6.89 -10.81 13.10
N ALA A 181 -6.71 -11.20 11.83
CA ALA A 181 -6.98 -10.34 10.68
C ALA A 181 -8.43 -9.84 10.67
N VAL A 182 -9.38 -10.77 10.82
CA VAL A 182 -10.83 -10.46 10.87
C VAL A 182 -11.17 -9.59 12.10
N ALA A 183 -10.62 -9.94 13.27
CA ALA A 183 -10.85 -9.19 14.50
C ALA A 183 -10.31 -7.76 14.38
N LEU A 184 -9.13 -7.58 13.81
CA LEU A 184 -8.53 -6.26 13.58
C LEU A 184 -9.39 -5.43 12.61
N ALA A 185 -9.76 -6.00 11.47
CA ALA A 185 -10.57 -5.29 10.47
C ALA A 185 -11.93 -4.85 11.02
N ARG A 186 -12.55 -5.66 11.89
CA ARG A 186 -13.79 -5.32 12.62
C ARG A 186 -13.58 -4.15 13.59
N ARG A 187 -12.50 -4.19 14.39
CA ARG A 187 -12.16 -3.10 15.31
C ARG A 187 -11.92 -1.77 14.60
N LEU A 188 -11.31 -1.81 13.43
CA LEU A 188 -11.03 -0.64 12.60
C LEU A 188 -12.27 -0.09 11.88
N HIS A 189 -13.39 -0.83 11.86
CA HIS A 189 -14.59 -0.51 11.08
C HIS A 189 -14.27 -0.23 9.61
N HIS A 190 -13.33 -1.00 9.04
CA HIS A 190 -12.84 -0.82 7.67
C HIS A 190 -13.42 -1.90 6.73
N PRO A 191 -14.50 -1.59 5.97
CA PRO A 191 -15.23 -2.60 5.19
C PRO A 191 -14.37 -3.35 4.18
N PHE A 192 -13.47 -2.65 3.50
CA PHE A 192 -12.58 -3.27 2.52
C PHE A 192 -11.60 -4.25 3.18
N SER A 193 -10.96 -3.86 4.29
CA SER A 193 -10.07 -4.75 5.04
C SER A 193 -10.82 -5.96 5.60
N LEU A 194 -12.08 -5.78 6.01
CA LEU A 194 -12.90 -6.88 6.49
C LEU A 194 -13.24 -7.86 5.36
N ALA A 195 -13.68 -7.35 4.21
CA ALA A 195 -13.96 -8.20 3.04
C ALA A 195 -12.72 -8.96 2.56
N PHE A 196 -11.55 -8.33 2.69
CA PHE A 196 -10.27 -8.95 2.34
C PHE A 196 -9.83 -10.03 3.35
N ALA A 197 -10.14 -9.85 4.64
CA ALA A 197 -9.75 -10.77 5.72
C ALA A 197 -10.69 -11.99 5.86
N LEU A 198 -11.92 -11.95 5.31
CA LEU A 198 -12.90 -13.03 5.30
C LEU A 198 -12.63 -14.06 4.21
#